data_63fd5ed537cf528e11f456379afde285
#
_entry.id   63fd5ed537cf528e11f456379afde285
#
_cell.length_a   1.000
_cell.length_b   1.000
_cell.length_c   1.000
_cell.angle_alpha   90.00
_cell.angle_beta   90.00
_cell.angle_gamma   90.00
#
_symmetry.space_group_name_H-M   'P 1'
#
loop_
_entity.id
_entity.type
_entity.pdbx_description
1 polymer ?
#
loop_
_entity_poly.entity_id
_entity_poly.type
_entity_poly.pdbx_seq_one_letter_code
_entity_poly.pdbx_strand_id
1 'polypeptide(L)'
;EDCRRQRQMCIRDRCQGYSEPGSGSDLASLKTKAEDKGDHFVVNGQKVWTSYADDCDMIFTLVRTGPQEPKHDGISFLLIDMDQPGVTTKPIKLISGKSPFCETFFDNAVVPKENLVSELNKGWDVAKRLLQHERNMIAGMGLGGAGSAKKKKDQAITSGMATMAKTYAGEEDGKLANSSLRQKIASFDINSHAFSLTMRRASEESKSSNSGPSPASSMFKYYGSESNKLRYELMLEAMGTKALGWEGEGFGPAELAITREWLRTKANSIEGGTSEVQLNIIAKRVLDLPQ
;
A
#
# COMPACT_ATOMS: atom_id res chain seq x y z
N GLU A 1 26.16 -20.36 -0.89
CA GLU A 1 24.84 -20.62 -0.24
C GLU A 1 24.86 -20.26 1.26
N ASP A 2 25.90 -20.57 1.99
CA ASP A 2 26.01 -20.26 3.43
C ASP A 2 26.01 -18.77 3.75
N CYS A 3 26.64 -17.93 2.94
CA CYS A 3 26.64 -16.48 3.15
C CYS A 3 25.27 -15.83 2.95
N ARG A 4 24.39 -16.42 2.13
CA ARG A 4 23.01 -15.94 1.96
C ARG A 4 22.13 -16.33 3.14
N ARG A 5 22.27 -17.55 3.65
CA ARG A 5 21.58 -18.01 4.86
C ARG A 5 21.99 -17.24 6.11
N GLN A 6 23.29 -16.95 6.27
CA GLN A 6 23.77 -16.13 7.39
C GLN A 6 23.27 -14.68 7.33
N ARG A 7 23.13 -14.09 6.13
CA ARG A 7 22.53 -12.74 5.99
C ARG A 7 21.03 -12.74 6.29
N GLN A 8 20.30 -13.81 5.95
CA GLN A 8 18.88 -13.93 6.31
C GLN A 8 18.69 -14.10 7.83
N MET A 9 19.60 -14.75 8.53
CA MET A 9 19.55 -14.89 10.00
C MET A 9 19.74 -13.58 10.77
N CYS A 10 20.23 -12.52 10.14
CA CYS A 10 20.43 -11.19 10.76
C CYS A 10 19.38 -10.15 10.31
N ILE A 11 18.46 -10.49 9.41
CA ILE A 11 17.39 -9.61 8.98
C ILE A 11 16.18 -9.84 9.89
N ARG A 12 15.85 -8.85 10.69
CA ARG A 12 14.59 -8.81 11.43
C ARG A 12 13.54 -8.15 10.55
N ASP A 13 12.54 -8.93 10.16
CA ASP A 13 11.41 -8.40 9.39
C ASP A 13 10.51 -7.53 10.27
N ARG A 14 10.03 -6.41 9.73
CA ARG A 14 9.24 -5.43 10.47
C ARG A 14 7.93 -5.15 9.79
N CYS A 15 6.84 -5.25 10.55
CA CYS A 15 5.51 -4.84 10.11
C CYS A 15 5.10 -3.47 10.67
N GLN A 16 4.06 -2.88 10.08
CA GLN A 16 3.57 -1.54 10.41
C GLN A 16 2.28 -1.62 11.21
N GLY A 17 2.28 -1.09 12.44
CA GLY A 17 1.13 -1.01 13.32
C GLY A 17 0.59 0.41 13.46
N TYR A 18 -0.17 0.89 12.48
CA TYR A 18 -0.74 2.25 12.50
C TYR A 18 -2.22 2.24 12.81
N SER A 19 -3.03 1.73 11.89
CA SER A 19 -4.50 1.74 11.99
C SER A 19 -5.02 0.95 13.18
N GLU A 20 -6.12 1.42 13.73
CA GLU A 20 -6.91 0.74 14.75
C GLU A 20 -8.35 0.58 14.28
N PRO A 21 -9.19 -0.27 14.88
CA PRO A 21 -10.58 -0.42 14.48
C PRO A 21 -11.37 0.89 14.45
N GLY A 22 -11.03 1.84 15.33
CA GLY A 22 -11.66 3.17 15.41
C GLY A 22 -10.79 4.32 14.87
N SER A 23 -9.64 4.04 14.26
CA SER A 23 -8.67 5.06 13.86
C SER A 23 -7.91 4.65 12.59
N GLY A 24 -8.52 4.93 11.45
CA GLY A 24 -7.95 4.72 10.11
C GLY A 24 -7.56 6.05 9.47
N SER A 25 -8.48 6.70 8.75
CA SER A 25 -8.24 8.01 8.12
C SER A 25 -7.92 9.11 9.13
N ASP A 26 -8.57 9.11 10.29
CA ASP A 26 -8.20 9.93 11.45
C ASP A 26 -7.20 9.17 12.35
N LEU A 27 -6.01 8.93 11.81
CA LEU A 27 -4.97 8.15 12.47
C LEU A 27 -4.53 8.76 13.82
N ALA A 28 -4.57 10.09 13.94
CA ALA A 28 -4.20 10.78 15.17
C ALA A 28 -5.17 10.52 16.34
N SER A 29 -6.34 9.92 16.09
CA SER A 29 -7.29 9.48 17.13
C SER A 29 -6.98 8.11 17.72
N LEU A 30 -5.81 7.53 17.45
CA LEU A 30 -5.37 6.24 17.97
C LEU A 30 -5.44 6.17 19.50
N LYS A 31 -5.76 4.98 20.01
CA LYS A 31 -6.03 4.71 21.45
C LYS A 31 -5.09 3.68 22.06
N THR A 32 -4.32 2.92 21.27
CA THR A 32 -3.32 1.99 21.79
C THR A 32 -2.39 2.78 22.72
N LYS A 33 -2.40 2.43 24.00
CA LYS A 33 -1.73 3.18 25.08
C LYS A 33 -0.38 2.56 25.38
N ALA A 34 0.61 3.39 25.66
CA ALA A 34 1.88 2.98 26.21
C ALA A 34 2.13 3.76 27.52
N GLU A 35 2.17 3.04 28.64
CA GLU A 35 2.46 3.61 29.95
C GLU A 35 3.96 3.57 30.21
N ASP A 36 4.51 4.71 30.59
CA ASP A 36 5.90 4.84 31.00
C ASP A 36 6.10 4.29 32.42
N LYS A 37 6.93 3.25 32.57
CA LYS A 37 7.28 2.62 33.86
C LYS A 37 8.70 2.97 34.32
N GLY A 38 9.37 3.92 33.67
CA GLY A 38 10.72 4.35 33.97
C GLY A 38 11.76 3.74 33.06
N ASP A 39 12.02 2.44 33.18
CA ASP A 39 12.98 1.68 32.37
C ASP A 39 12.35 1.03 31.11
N HIS A 40 11.03 0.90 31.07
CA HIS A 40 10.28 0.33 29.95
C HIS A 40 8.91 1.01 29.76
N PHE A 41 8.25 0.69 28.65
CA PHE A 41 6.83 0.99 28.41
C PHE A 41 6.01 -0.30 28.53
N VAL A 42 4.77 -0.18 29.02
CA VAL A 42 3.76 -1.23 28.99
C VAL A 42 2.69 -0.82 27.98
N VAL A 43 2.52 -1.65 26.95
CA VAL A 43 1.63 -1.34 25.80
C VAL A 43 0.36 -2.16 25.86
N ASN A 44 -0.79 -1.50 25.73
CA ASN A 44 -2.12 -2.10 25.69
C ASN A 44 -2.94 -1.51 24.56
N GLY A 45 -3.58 -2.37 23.76
CA GLY A 45 -4.43 -1.95 22.65
C GLY A 45 -4.48 -2.93 21.50
N GLN A 46 -4.99 -2.43 20.35
CA GLN A 46 -5.15 -3.25 19.15
C GLN A 46 -4.79 -2.45 17.91
N LYS A 47 -4.08 -3.10 16.99
CA LYS A 47 -3.86 -2.61 15.62
C LYS A 47 -4.58 -3.50 14.63
N VAL A 48 -4.92 -2.93 13.48
CA VAL A 48 -5.59 -3.64 12.39
C VAL A 48 -4.92 -3.35 11.05
N TRP A 49 -5.07 -4.24 10.10
CA TRP A 49 -4.46 -4.16 8.77
C TRP A 49 -2.93 -4.20 8.80
N THR A 50 -2.35 -4.85 9.81
CA THR A 50 -0.91 -5.03 9.95
C THR A 50 -0.44 -6.09 8.95
N SER A 51 0.31 -5.65 7.93
CA SER A 51 0.77 -6.55 6.86
C SER A 51 1.78 -7.56 7.39
N TYR A 52 1.51 -8.86 7.17
CA TYR A 52 2.39 -9.99 7.51
C TYR A 52 2.86 -9.99 8.97
N ALA A 53 2.02 -9.53 9.89
CA ALA A 53 2.39 -9.47 11.31
C ALA A 53 2.59 -10.84 11.94
N ASP A 54 2.03 -11.88 11.36
CA ASP A 54 2.20 -13.28 11.73
C ASP A 54 3.56 -13.88 11.31
N ASP A 55 4.29 -13.21 10.42
CA ASP A 55 5.62 -13.63 9.94
C ASP A 55 6.74 -12.65 10.31
N CYS A 56 6.43 -11.55 11.03
CA CYS A 56 7.40 -10.51 11.36
C CYS A 56 7.97 -10.66 12.78
N ASP A 57 9.26 -10.35 12.93
CA ASP A 57 9.95 -10.34 14.24
C ASP A 57 9.60 -9.09 15.07
N MET A 58 9.35 -7.96 14.42
CA MET A 58 9.10 -6.69 15.10
C MET A 58 7.98 -5.90 14.43
N ILE A 59 7.27 -5.11 15.23
CA ILE A 59 6.31 -4.11 14.74
C ILE A 59 6.78 -2.71 15.09
N PHE A 60 6.78 -1.81 14.10
CA PHE A 60 6.89 -0.39 14.38
C PHE A 60 5.49 0.22 14.47
N THR A 61 5.20 0.87 15.59
CA THR A 61 3.82 1.26 15.90
C THR A 61 3.71 2.64 16.52
N LEU A 62 2.58 3.29 16.24
CA LEU A 62 2.17 4.52 16.91
C LEU A 62 1.37 4.18 18.14
N VAL A 63 1.71 4.80 19.26
CA VAL A 63 1.06 4.60 20.55
C VAL A 63 0.77 5.93 21.22
N ARG A 64 -0.22 5.95 22.10
CA ARG A 64 -0.57 7.09 22.93
C ARG A 64 0.24 7.06 24.23
N THR A 65 1.12 8.03 24.39
CA THR A 65 1.94 8.23 25.59
C THR A 65 1.62 9.51 26.35
N GLY A 66 0.89 10.42 25.72
CA GLY A 66 0.49 11.71 26.27
C GLY A 66 -1.00 12.01 26.07
N PRO A 67 -1.44 13.25 26.32
CA PRO A 67 -2.84 13.65 26.19
C PRO A 67 -3.36 13.49 24.76
N GLN A 68 -4.68 13.41 24.63
CA GLN A 68 -5.34 13.34 23.31
C GLN A 68 -5.55 14.72 22.68
N GLU A 69 -5.38 15.77 23.42
CA GLU A 69 -5.50 17.16 22.93
C GLU A 69 -4.23 17.95 23.29
N PRO A 70 -3.54 18.54 22.30
CA PRO A 70 -3.77 18.37 20.84
C PRO A 70 -3.48 16.95 20.36
N LYS A 71 -4.29 16.42 19.40
CA LYS A 71 -4.26 14.99 18.99
C LYS A 71 -2.88 14.46 18.63
N HIS A 72 -2.02 15.29 18.04
CA HIS A 72 -0.71 14.87 17.52
C HIS A 72 0.39 14.84 18.58
N ASP A 73 0.26 15.61 19.66
CA ASP A 73 1.34 15.83 20.63
C ASP A 73 1.54 14.70 21.63
N GLY A 74 0.55 13.85 21.80
CA GLY A 74 0.62 12.71 22.73
C GLY A 74 0.97 11.39 22.06
N ILE A 75 1.55 11.38 20.87
CA ILE A 75 1.85 10.17 20.09
C ILE A 75 3.34 9.91 20.09
N SER A 76 3.74 8.68 20.46
CA SER A 76 5.09 8.17 20.35
C SER A 76 5.20 7.05 19.32
N PHE A 77 6.41 6.77 18.88
CA PHE A 77 6.73 5.72 17.92
C PHE A 77 7.61 4.68 18.59
N LEU A 78 7.12 3.45 18.69
CA LEU A 78 7.82 2.34 19.35
C LEU A 78 8.13 1.20 18.38
N LEU A 79 9.25 0.52 18.65
CA LEU A 79 9.58 -0.77 18.06
C LEU A 79 9.26 -1.85 19.10
N ILE A 80 8.33 -2.74 18.78
CA ILE A 80 7.86 -3.79 19.70
C ILE A 80 8.29 -5.14 19.14
N ASP A 81 8.89 -5.98 19.98
CA ASP A 81 9.20 -7.38 19.66
C ASP A 81 7.88 -8.16 19.55
N MET A 82 7.71 -8.91 18.47
CA MET A 82 6.50 -9.69 18.24
C MET A 82 6.52 -11.04 18.96
N ASP A 83 7.71 -11.56 19.25
CA ASP A 83 7.90 -12.82 19.97
C ASP A 83 8.04 -12.57 21.48
N GLN A 84 6.95 -12.13 22.12
CA GLN A 84 6.90 -11.94 23.56
C GLN A 84 5.50 -12.21 24.13
N PRO A 85 5.37 -12.51 25.43
CA PRO A 85 4.08 -12.56 26.09
C PRO A 85 3.31 -11.23 25.93
N GLY A 86 1.99 -11.32 25.69
CA GLY A 86 1.14 -10.15 25.53
C GLY A 86 1.08 -9.58 24.11
N VAL A 87 1.78 -10.16 23.14
CA VAL A 87 1.59 -9.84 21.72
C VAL A 87 0.98 -11.03 20.99
N THR A 88 -0.16 -10.81 20.34
CA THR A 88 -0.83 -11.86 19.54
C THR A 88 -1.33 -11.30 18.22
N THR A 89 -1.34 -12.13 17.19
CA THR A 89 -1.83 -11.79 15.85
C THR A 89 -2.98 -12.67 15.44
N LYS A 90 -3.90 -12.12 14.65
CA LYS A 90 -5.02 -12.85 14.06
C LYS A 90 -5.14 -12.48 12.57
N PRO A 91 -4.87 -13.43 11.66
CA PRO A 91 -4.99 -13.18 10.23
C PRO A 91 -6.39 -12.78 9.79
N ILE A 92 -6.45 -11.80 8.86
CA ILE A 92 -7.70 -11.30 8.27
C ILE A 92 -7.85 -11.88 6.87
N LYS A 93 -8.86 -12.73 6.67
CA LYS A 93 -9.17 -13.28 5.35
C LYS A 93 -9.87 -12.24 4.49
N LEU A 94 -9.23 -11.85 3.40
CA LEU A 94 -9.78 -10.90 2.44
C LEU A 94 -10.79 -11.58 1.50
N ILE A 95 -11.63 -10.75 0.85
CA ILE A 95 -12.56 -11.19 -0.19
C ILE A 95 -11.83 -11.88 -1.37
N SER A 96 -10.57 -11.55 -1.62
CA SER A 96 -9.72 -12.23 -2.63
C SER A 96 -9.30 -13.66 -2.25
N GLY A 97 -9.62 -14.12 -1.03
CA GLY A 97 -9.21 -15.42 -0.49
C GLY A 97 -7.83 -15.41 0.17
N LYS A 98 -7.02 -14.36 -0.01
CA LYS A 98 -5.71 -14.18 0.63
C LYS A 98 -5.87 -13.61 2.04
N SER A 99 -4.82 -13.75 2.87
CA SER A 99 -4.77 -13.22 4.23
C SER A 99 -3.43 -12.54 4.54
N PRO A 100 -3.08 -11.45 3.82
CA PRO A 100 -1.79 -10.77 4.02
C PRO A 100 -1.81 -9.76 5.17
N PHE A 101 -2.93 -9.60 5.87
CA PHE A 101 -3.10 -8.64 6.95
C PHE A 101 -3.57 -9.34 8.22
N CYS A 102 -3.16 -8.78 9.36
CA CYS A 102 -3.56 -9.25 10.68
C CYS A 102 -4.20 -8.13 11.52
N GLU A 103 -5.03 -8.53 12.46
CA GLU A 103 -5.23 -7.81 13.70
C GLU A 103 -4.04 -8.13 14.62
N THR A 104 -3.51 -7.14 15.31
CA THR A 104 -2.41 -7.30 16.29
C THR A 104 -2.86 -6.75 17.63
N PHE A 105 -2.79 -7.58 18.65
CA PHE A 105 -3.26 -7.25 20.00
C PHE A 105 -2.07 -7.11 20.93
N PHE A 106 -2.13 -6.10 21.79
CA PHE A 106 -1.18 -5.87 22.87
C PHE A 106 -1.91 -5.95 24.20
N ASP A 107 -1.49 -6.88 25.04
CA ASP A 107 -1.96 -7.07 26.41
C ASP A 107 -0.75 -7.06 27.35
N ASN A 108 -0.47 -5.91 27.93
CA ASN A 108 0.70 -5.69 28.79
C ASN A 108 2.04 -6.01 28.09
N ALA A 109 2.15 -5.76 26.78
CA ALA A 109 3.39 -5.96 26.06
C ALA A 109 4.49 -5.02 26.58
N VAL A 110 5.67 -5.56 26.89
CA VAL A 110 6.79 -4.81 27.47
C VAL A 110 7.73 -4.31 26.37
N VAL A 111 8.04 -3.03 26.41
CA VAL A 111 8.89 -2.39 25.39
C VAL A 111 10.02 -1.62 26.07
N PRO A 112 11.29 -2.02 25.88
CA PRO A 112 12.44 -1.28 26.42
C PRO A 112 12.48 0.16 25.99
N LYS A 113 13.01 1.06 26.82
CA LYS A 113 13.13 2.50 26.51
C LYS A 113 13.95 2.78 25.25
N GLU A 114 14.95 2.00 24.98
CA GLU A 114 15.81 2.10 23.79
C GLU A 114 15.07 1.86 22.47
N ASN A 115 13.89 1.23 22.53
CA ASN A 115 13.02 0.99 21.38
C ASN A 115 12.09 2.18 21.08
N LEU A 116 12.20 3.28 21.82
CA LEU A 116 11.56 4.55 21.46
C LEU A 116 12.30 5.20 20.28
N VAL A 117 11.60 5.40 19.18
CA VAL A 117 12.14 6.08 18.00
C VAL A 117 11.85 7.57 18.12
N SER A 118 12.92 8.39 18.08
CA SER A 118 12.86 9.83 18.34
C SER A 118 12.53 10.14 19.83
N GLU A 119 11.95 11.27 20.10
CA GLU A 119 11.59 11.72 21.44
C GLU A 119 10.19 11.28 21.84
N LEU A 120 9.94 11.21 23.14
CA LEU A 120 8.61 10.93 23.69
C LEU A 120 7.60 11.98 23.18
N ASN A 121 6.43 11.54 22.74
CA ASN A 121 5.36 12.36 22.17
C ASN A 121 5.71 13.05 20.83
N LYS A 122 6.80 12.66 20.16
CA LYS A 122 7.19 13.18 18.82
C LYS A 122 7.06 12.13 17.70
N GLY A 123 6.42 11.01 17.96
CA GLY A 123 6.22 9.93 16.99
C GLY A 123 5.39 10.34 15.78
N TRP A 124 4.55 11.37 15.88
CA TRP A 124 3.76 11.85 14.74
C TRP A 124 4.63 12.40 13.60
N ASP A 125 5.76 13.02 13.91
CA ASP A 125 6.69 13.52 12.89
C ASP A 125 7.37 12.38 12.12
N VAL A 126 7.71 11.31 12.83
CA VAL A 126 8.21 10.06 12.21
C VAL A 126 7.15 9.46 11.30
N ALA A 127 5.90 9.37 11.78
CA ALA A 127 4.79 8.84 11.00
C ALA A 127 4.53 9.61 9.71
N LYS A 128 4.52 10.95 9.78
CA LYS A 128 4.35 11.82 8.59
C LYS A 128 5.38 11.51 7.51
N ARG A 129 6.63 11.31 7.89
CA ARG A 129 7.72 11.00 6.97
C ARG A 129 7.56 9.61 6.34
N LEU A 130 7.21 8.60 7.12
CA LEU A 130 6.95 7.25 6.62
C LEU A 130 5.76 7.22 5.66
N LEU A 131 4.64 7.87 5.99
CA LEU A 131 3.47 7.95 5.12
C LEU A 131 3.76 8.61 3.76
N GLN A 132 4.72 9.53 3.69
CA GLN A 132 5.17 10.09 2.41
C GLN A 132 5.88 9.04 1.53
N HIS A 133 6.75 8.22 2.13
CA HIS A 133 7.42 7.13 1.42
C HIS A 133 6.43 6.05 0.99
N GLU A 134 5.47 5.69 1.83
CA GLU A 134 4.42 4.72 1.54
C GLU A 134 3.58 5.15 0.31
N ARG A 135 3.18 6.41 0.22
CA ARG A 135 2.44 6.95 -0.94
C ARG A 135 3.22 6.78 -2.25
N ASN A 136 4.51 7.03 -2.23
CA ASN A 136 5.37 6.85 -3.40
C ASN A 136 5.47 5.37 -3.82
N MET A 137 5.55 4.47 -2.86
CA MET A 137 5.58 3.02 -3.11
C MET A 137 4.27 2.52 -3.71
N ILE A 138 3.12 2.90 -3.13
CA ILE A 138 1.78 2.50 -3.61
C ILE A 138 1.53 3.04 -5.02
N ALA A 139 1.93 4.27 -5.30
CA ALA A 139 1.82 4.85 -6.64
C ALA A 139 2.59 4.03 -7.69
N GLY A 140 3.77 3.52 -7.34
CA GLY A 140 4.56 2.65 -8.23
C GLY A 140 3.91 1.29 -8.49
N MET A 141 3.18 0.74 -7.53
CA MET A 141 2.45 -0.54 -7.69
C MET A 141 1.31 -0.43 -8.71
N GLY A 142 0.63 0.72 -8.79
CA GLY A 142 -0.47 0.96 -9.74
C GLY A 142 -0.07 0.84 -11.22
N LEU A 143 1.21 0.93 -11.53
CA LEU A 143 1.75 0.79 -12.90
C LEU A 143 2.16 -0.65 -13.26
N GLY A 144 1.76 -1.66 -12.49
CA GLY A 144 2.07 -3.06 -12.78
C GLY A 144 3.53 -3.41 -12.53
N GLY A 145 4.09 -2.96 -11.42
CA GLY A 145 5.42 -3.39 -10.99
C GLY A 145 6.57 -2.86 -11.87
N ALA A 146 6.52 -1.59 -12.26
CA ALA A 146 7.59 -0.91 -13.01
C ALA A 146 8.90 -0.74 -12.19
N GLY A 147 9.05 -1.47 -11.09
CA GLY A 147 10.27 -1.63 -10.34
C GLY A 147 11.09 -2.77 -10.90
N SER A 148 12.16 -2.45 -11.64
CA SER A 148 13.26 -3.40 -11.92
C SER A 148 13.14 -4.38 -13.08
N ALA A 149 12.56 -4.00 -14.23
CA ALA A 149 12.95 -4.64 -15.47
C ALA A 149 13.84 -3.68 -16.27
N LYS A 150 15.10 -4.03 -16.52
CA LYS A 150 15.95 -3.37 -17.52
C LYS A 150 15.18 -3.40 -18.85
N LYS A 151 14.53 -2.30 -19.22
CA LYS A 151 13.79 -2.18 -20.47
C LYS A 151 14.78 -2.35 -21.63
N LYS A 152 14.55 -3.36 -22.46
CA LYS A 152 15.09 -3.38 -23.81
C LYS A 152 14.52 -2.16 -24.56
N LYS A 153 15.40 -1.41 -25.20
CA LYS A 153 15.18 -0.06 -25.72
C LYS A 153 14.14 0.08 -26.84
N ASP A 154 13.57 -1.03 -27.34
CA ASP A 154 12.73 -1.05 -28.54
C ASP A 154 11.48 -1.95 -28.46
N GLN A 155 10.93 -2.18 -27.27
CA GLN A 155 9.65 -2.86 -27.19
C GLN A 155 8.51 -1.84 -27.28
N ALA A 156 7.65 -2.03 -28.30
CA ALA A 156 6.41 -1.28 -28.47
C ALA A 156 5.63 -1.13 -27.16
N ILE A 157 5.02 0.03 -26.95
CA ILE A 157 4.23 0.39 -25.76
C ILE A 157 2.90 -0.39 -25.76
N THR A 158 2.94 -1.69 -26.02
CA THR A 158 1.78 -2.57 -25.91
C THR A 158 1.79 -3.22 -24.55
N SER A 159 0.75 -2.93 -23.76
CA SER A 159 0.54 -3.63 -22.49
C SER A 159 0.28 -5.11 -22.76
N GLY A 160 0.69 -6.00 -21.85
CA GLY A 160 0.28 -7.41 -21.88
C GLY A 160 -1.23 -7.59 -21.90
N MET A 161 -1.99 -6.52 -21.61
CA MET A 161 -3.45 -6.46 -21.67
C MET A 161 -3.98 -6.57 -23.11
N ALA A 162 -3.36 -5.89 -24.09
CA ALA A 162 -3.77 -5.99 -25.48
C ALA A 162 -3.62 -7.42 -26.02
N THR A 163 -2.52 -8.10 -25.67
CA THR A 163 -2.29 -9.50 -26.04
C THR A 163 -3.32 -10.43 -25.37
N MET A 164 -3.56 -10.24 -24.08
CA MET A 164 -4.56 -11.01 -23.36
C MET A 164 -5.97 -10.79 -23.94
N ALA A 165 -6.33 -9.54 -24.23
CA ALA A 165 -7.63 -9.22 -24.80
C ALA A 165 -7.87 -9.89 -26.16
N LYS A 166 -6.86 -9.97 -27.03
CA LYS A 166 -6.96 -10.71 -28.29
C LYS A 166 -7.22 -12.19 -28.07
N THR A 167 -6.63 -12.79 -27.04
CA THR A 167 -6.83 -14.22 -26.71
C THR A 167 -8.29 -14.51 -26.33
N TYR A 168 -8.94 -13.63 -25.56
CA TYR A 168 -10.30 -13.88 -25.05
C TYR A 168 -11.40 -13.27 -25.90
N ALA A 169 -11.19 -12.08 -26.46
CA ALA A 169 -12.20 -11.33 -27.22
C ALA A 169 -12.01 -11.37 -28.75
N GLY A 170 -11.01 -12.15 -29.21
CA GLY A 170 -10.76 -12.40 -30.63
C GLY A 170 -9.90 -11.34 -31.31
N GLU A 171 -9.38 -11.71 -32.50
CA GLU A 171 -8.52 -10.90 -33.33
C GLU A 171 -9.03 -10.89 -34.78
N GLU A 172 -9.09 -9.73 -35.42
CA GLU A 172 -9.39 -9.52 -36.83
C GLU A 172 -8.33 -8.59 -37.42
N ASP A 173 -7.72 -8.95 -38.53
CA ASP A 173 -6.69 -8.18 -39.22
C ASP A 173 -5.56 -7.66 -38.32
N GLY A 174 -5.08 -8.49 -37.40
CA GLY A 174 -4.03 -8.15 -36.46
C GLY A 174 -4.47 -7.21 -35.32
N LYS A 175 -5.77 -6.87 -35.24
CA LYS A 175 -6.35 -5.98 -34.24
C LYS A 175 -7.33 -6.73 -33.36
N LEU A 176 -7.53 -6.25 -32.13
CA LEU A 176 -8.60 -6.75 -31.27
C LEU A 176 -9.95 -6.57 -31.96
N ALA A 177 -10.72 -7.65 -32.10
CA ALA A 177 -11.99 -7.67 -32.84
C ALA A 177 -13.02 -6.68 -32.24
N ASN A 178 -13.13 -6.66 -30.90
CA ASN A 178 -14.02 -5.72 -30.21
C ASN A 178 -13.44 -4.29 -30.24
N SER A 179 -14.01 -3.42 -31.11
CA SER A 179 -13.55 -2.07 -31.31
C SER A 179 -13.72 -1.15 -30.08
N SER A 180 -14.78 -1.34 -29.30
CA SER A 180 -15.02 -0.59 -28.04
C SER A 180 -13.97 -0.93 -27.00
N LEU A 181 -13.72 -2.21 -26.76
CA LEU A 181 -12.69 -2.66 -25.83
C LEU A 181 -11.29 -2.23 -26.29
N ARG A 182 -11.00 -2.28 -27.59
CA ARG A 182 -9.75 -1.79 -28.17
C ARG A 182 -9.51 -0.31 -27.86
N GLN A 183 -10.54 0.53 -27.98
CA GLN A 183 -10.45 1.96 -27.69
C GLN A 183 -10.20 2.21 -26.18
N LYS A 184 -10.89 1.49 -25.31
CA LYS A 184 -10.68 1.57 -23.86
C LYS A 184 -9.25 1.19 -23.46
N ILE A 185 -8.72 0.08 -24.00
CA ILE A 185 -7.35 -0.37 -23.75
C ILE A 185 -6.33 0.65 -24.28
N ALA A 186 -6.52 1.17 -25.49
CA ALA A 186 -5.63 2.19 -26.06
C ALA A 186 -5.61 3.47 -25.20
N SER A 187 -6.77 3.94 -24.73
CA SER A 187 -6.87 5.07 -23.83
C SER A 187 -6.18 4.80 -22.48
N PHE A 188 -6.34 3.61 -21.96
CA PHE A 188 -5.65 3.19 -20.73
C PHE A 188 -4.13 3.19 -20.92
N ASP A 189 -3.62 2.64 -22.01
CA ASP A 189 -2.18 2.57 -22.32
C ASP A 189 -1.57 3.98 -22.47
N ILE A 190 -2.25 4.88 -23.18
CA ILE A 190 -1.84 6.29 -23.33
C ILE A 190 -1.75 6.97 -21.95
N ASN A 191 -2.79 6.85 -21.14
CA ASN A 191 -2.83 7.44 -19.80
C ASN A 191 -1.76 6.86 -18.86
N SER A 192 -1.56 5.54 -18.90
CA SER A 192 -0.53 4.85 -18.10
C SER A 192 0.87 5.30 -18.51
N HIS A 193 1.11 5.51 -19.81
CA HIS A 193 2.38 6.02 -20.29
C HIS A 193 2.63 7.46 -19.85
N ALA A 194 1.63 8.35 -20.02
CA ALA A 194 1.71 9.73 -19.57
C ALA A 194 1.95 9.83 -18.04
N PHE A 195 1.28 8.98 -17.27
CA PHE A 195 1.48 8.89 -15.84
C PHE A 195 2.91 8.44 -15.47
N SER A 196 3.45 7.44 -16.16
CA SER A 196 4.82 6.97 -15.94
C SER A 196 5.87 8.05 -16.23
N LEU A 197 5.67 8.85 -17.28
CA LEU A 197 6.52 9.99 -17.62
C LEU A 197 6.43 11.09 -16.56
N THR A 198 5.23 11.36 -16.04
CA THR A 198 5.00 12.36 -14.99
C THR A 198 5.70 11.94 -13.67
N MET A 199 5.59 10.67 -13.30
CA MET A 199 6.32 10.15 -12.11
C MET A 199 7.83 10.24 -12.29
N ARG A 200 8.34 9.91 -13.48
CA ARG A 200 9.76 10.03 -13.80
C ARG A 200 10.24 11.47 -13.68
N ARG A 201 9.52 12.43 -14.27
CA ARG A 201 9.82 13.87 -14.17
C ARG A 201 9.88 14.31 -12.71
N ALA A 202 8.86 14.00 -11.91
CA ALA A 202 8.83 14.36 -10.49
C ALA A 202 10.00 13.75 -9.69
N SER A 203 10.43 12.53 -10.04
CA SER A 203 11.60 11.90 -9.44
C SER A 203 12.90 12.62 -9.82
N GLU A 204 13.04 13.05 -11.06
CA GLU A 204 14.21 13.82 -11.55
C GLU A 204 14.27 15.21 -10.89
N GLU A 205 13.14 15.91 -10.80
CA GLU A 205 13.01 17.20 -10.11
C GLU A 205 13.36 17.11 -8.62
N SER A 206 12.89 16.08 -7.92
CA SER A 206 13.18 15.85 -6.50
C SER A 206 14.69 15.61 -6.23
N LYS A 207 15.38 14.96 -7.15
CA LYS A 207 16.84 14.74 -7.05
C LYS A 207 17.64 16.02 -7.27
N SER A 208 17.18 16.91 -8.14
CA SER A 208 17.89 18.15 -8.48
C SER A 208 17.71 19.25 -7.45
N SER A 209 16.59 19.28 -6.74
CA SER A 209 16.22 20.37 -5.84
C SER A 209 16.59 20.17 -4.37
N ASN A 210 17.10 18.99 -3.99
CA ASN A 210 17.32 18.60 -2.59
C ASN A 210 16.05 18.80 -1.71
N SER A 211 14.92 19.02 -2.34
CA SER A 211 13.61 19.20 -1.72
C SER A 211 13.06 17.83 -1.33
N GLY A 212 12.41 17.73 -0.18
CA GLY A 212 11.73 16.51 0.25
C GLY A 212 10.64 16.04 -0.75
N PRO A 213 9.89 14.98 -0.42
CA PRO A 213 8.88 14.43 -1.31
C PRO A 213 7.91 15.49 -1.79
N SER A 214 7.73 15.58 -3.11
CA SER A 214 6.83 16.54 -3.74
C SER A 214 5.39 16.38 -3.23
N PRO A 215 4.63 17.46 -3.02
CA PRO A 215 3.18 17.41 -2.79
C PRO A 215 2.42 16.60 -3.86
N ALA A 216 2.98 16.51 -5.08
CA ALA A 216 2.47 15.66 -6.16
C ALA A 216 2.37 14.16 -5.81
N SER A 217 3.02 13.70 -4.74
CA SER A 217 2.92 12.30 -4.27
C SER A 217 1.47 11.88 -3.98
N SER A 218 0.62 12.80 -3.51
CA SER A 218 -0.81 12.55 -3.30
C SER A 218 -1.56 12.30 -4.61
N MET A 219 -1.22 13.04 -5.67
CA MET A 219 -1.76 12.79 -7.02
C MET A 219 -1.33 11.41 -7.54
N PHE A 220 -0.09 11.02 -7.32
CA PHE A 220 0.40 9.73 -7.77
C PHE A 220 -0.32 8.56 -7.08
N LYS A 221 -0.53 8.66 -5.77
CA LYS A 221 -1.29 7.65 -5.03
C LYS A 221 -2.73 7.57 -5.53
N TYR A 222 -3.43 8.69 -5.65
CA TYR A 222 -4.81 8.75 -6.14
C TYR A 222 -4.93 8.16 -7.54
N TYR A 223 -4.19 8.71 -8.49
CA TYR A 223 -4.26 8.29 -9.89
C TYR A 223 -3.80 6.84 -10.09
N GLY A 224 -2.72 6.42 -9.43
CA GLY A 224 -2.21 5.07 -9.51
C GLY A 224 -3.21 4.04 -8.98
N SER A 225 -3.90 4.34 -7.87
CA SER A 225 -4.95 3.49 -7.32
C SER A 225 -6.13 3.33 -8.28
N GLU A 226 -6.62 4.41 -8.85
CA GLU A 226 -7.74 4.37 -9.81
C GLU A 226 -7.34 3.68 -11.12
N SER A 227 -6.13 3.93 -11.62
CA SER A 227 -5.58 3.26 -12.80
C SER A 227 -5.46 1.75 -12.59
N ASN A 228 -5.02 1.29 -11.41
CA ASN A 228 -4.93 -0.13 -11.13
C ASN A 228 -6.30 -0.81 -11.08
N LYS A 229 -7.29 -0.16 -10.50
CA LYS A 229 -8.69 -0.65 -10.52
C LYS A 229 -9.19 -0.79 -11.95
N LEU A 230 -9.04 0.27 -12.75
CA LEU A 230 -9.44 0.27 -14.17
C LEU A 230 -8.72 -0.81 -14.97
N ARG A 231 -7.43 -1.02 -14.72
CA ARG A 231 -6.65 -2.08 -15.37
C ARG A 231 -7.31 -3.45 -15.20
N TYR A 232 -7.65 -3.81 -13.98
CA TYR A 232 -8.28 -5.11 -13.71
C TYR A 232 -9.72 -5.17 -14.21
N GLU A 233 -10.46 -4.07 -14.24
CA GLU A 233 -11.78 -3.99 -14.86
C GLU A 233 -11.73 -4.27 -16.36
N LEU A 234 -10.76 -3.68 -17.07
CA LEU A 234 -10.54 -3.96 -18.49
C LEU A 234 -10.10 -5.41 -18.75
N MET A 235 -9.30 -5.99 -17.86
CA MET A 235 -8.93 -7.40 -17.94
C MET A 235 -10.15 -8.31 -17.78
N LEU A 236 -11.04 -8.04 -16.84
CA LEU A 236 -12.28 -8.79 -16.68
C LEU A 236 -13.23 -8.62 -17.88
N GLU A 237 -13.36 -7.39 -18.40
CA GLU A 237 -14.15 -7.12 -19.60
C GLU A 237 -13.63 -7.93 -20.81
N ALA A 238 -12.30 -7.99 -20.96
CA ALA A 238 -11.65 -8.78 -22.00
C ALA A 238 -11.92 -10.29 -21.87
N MET A 239 -11.86 -10.81 -20.64
CA MET A 239 -12.07 -12.24 -20.35
C MET A 239 -13.55 -12.67 -20.51
N GLY A 240 -14.50 -11.75 -20.45
CA GLY A 240 -15.93 -12.05 -20.57
C GLY A 240 -16.39 -13.07 -19.51
N THR A 241 -17.03 -14.16 -19.91
CA THR A 241 -17.53 -15.20 -19.00
C THR A 241 -16.44 -15.88 -18.17
N LYS A 242 -15.19 -15.91 -18.66
CA LYS A 242 -14.05 -16.45 -17.91
C LYS A 242 -13.70 -15.61 -16.66
N ALA A 243 -14.14 -14.36 -16.62
CA ALA A 243 -14.00 -13.47 -15.44
C ALA A 243 -14.94 -13.83 -14.28
N LEU A 244 -15.95 -14.67 -14.50
CA LEU A 244 -16.92 -15.06 -13.48
C LEU A 244 -16.41 -16.19 -12.58
N GLY A 245 -15.26 -16.79 -12.91
CA GLY A 245 -14.70 -17.91 -12.17
C GLY A 245 -14.12 -17.49 -10.81
N TRP A 246 -14.43 -18.28 -9.78
CA TRP A 246 -13.79 -18.20 -8.48
C TRP A 246 -12.96 -19.46 -8.17
N GLU A 247 -13.51 -20.61 -8.56
CA GLU A 247 -12.89 -21.94 -8.47
C GLU A 247 -13.60 -22.87 -9.46
N GLY A 248 -13.06 -24.07 -9.67
CA GLY A 248 -13.66 -25.10 -10.53
C GLY A 248 -12.89 -25.37 -11.81
N GLU A 249 -13.20 -26.52 -12.44
CA GLU A 249 -12.45 -27.05 -13.57
C GLU A 249 -12.56 -26.24 -14.89
N GLY A 250 -13.55 -25.37 -15.00
CA GLY A 250 -13.78 -24.56 -16.21
C GLY A 250 -12.88 -23.33 -16.34
N PHE A 251 -12.00 -23.05 -15.36
CA PHE A 251 -11.20 -21.83 -15.28
C PHE A 251 -9.72 -22.12 -15.08
N GLY A 252 -8.88 -21.43 -15.83
CA GLY A 252 -7.43 -21.51 -15.66
C GLY A 252 -6.92 -20.75 -14.42
N PRO A 253 -5.75 -21.14 -13.86
CA PRO A 253 -5.19 -20.46 -12.69
C PRO A 253 -4.98 -18.96 -12.88
N ALA A 254 -4.60 -18.51 -14.09
CA ALA A 254 -4.42 -17.09 -14.40
C ALA A 254 -5.76 -16.34 -14.40
N GLU A 255 -6.82 -16.93 -14.90
CA GLU A 255 -8.18 -16.37 -14.90
C GLU A 255 -8.67 -16.13 -13.46
N LEU A 256 -8.58 -17.17 -12.63
CA LEU A 256 -8.94 -17.09 -11.21
C LEU A 256 -8.11 -16.05 -10.46
N ALA A 257 -6.81 -15.93 -10.76
CA ALA A 257 -5.94 -14.95 -10.15
C ALA A 257 -6.35 -13.52 -10.50
N ILE A 258 -6.70 -13.25 -11.77
CA ILE A 258 -7.14 -11.91 -12.21
C ILE A 258 -8.43 -11.52 -11.50
N THR A 259 -9.42 -12.40 -11.40
CA THR A 259 -10.68 -12.14 -10.69
C THR A 259 -10.44 -11.82 -9.22
N ARG A 260 -9.59 -12.58 -8.54
CA ARG A 260 -9.23 -12.35 -7.13
C ARG A 260 -8.49 -11.03 -6.93
N GLU A 261 -7.54 -10.72 -7.81
CA GLU A 261 -6.82 -9.44 -7.74
C GLU A 261 -7.73 -8.25 -8.05
N TRP A 262 -8.68 -8.37 -8.98
CA TRP A 262 -9.70 -7.34 -9.17
C TRP A 262 -10.45 -6.99 -7.89
N LEU A 263 -10.89 -7.99 -7.12
CA LEU A 263 -11.52 -7.77 -5.82
C LEU A 263 -10.55 -7.09 -4.84
N ARG A 264 -9.27 -7.50 -4.83
CA ARG A 264 -8.23 -6.89 -3.99
C ARG A 264 -8.00 -5.41 -4.33
N THR A 265 -8.05 -5.05 -5.62
CA THR A 265 -7.81 -3.65 -6.05
C THR A 265 -8.82 -2.65 -5.49
N LYS A 266 -10.01 -3.10 -5.05
CA LYS A 266 -11.02 -2.20 -4.45
C LYS A 266 -10.49 -1.52 -3.18
N ALA A 267 -9.59 -2.16 -2.45
CA ALA A 267 -8.92 -1.56 -1.30
C ALA A 267 -7.89 -0.48 -1.67
N ASN A 268 -7.41 -0.43 -2.92
CA ASN A 268 -6.41 0.56 -3.33
C ASN A 268 -6.88 2.02 -3.16
N SER A 269 -8.19 2.27 -3.27
CA SER A 269 -8.75 3.60 -3.00
C SER A 269 -8.85 3.95 -1.51
N ILE A 270 -8.58 2.99 -0.63
CA ILE A 270 -8.76 3.11 0.84
C ILE A 270 -7.40 3.11 1.55
N GLU A 271 -6.56 2.13 1.26
CA GLU A 271 -5.24 1.95 1.88
C GLU A 271 -4.25 3.09 1.57
N GLY A 272 -3.30 3.35 2.47
CA GLY A 272 -2.29 4.40 2.28
C GLY A 272 -2.87 5.83 2.24
N GLY A 273 -4.01 6.06 2.88
CA GLY A 273 -4.84 7.26 2.82
C GLY A 273 -5.87 7.18 1.68
N THR A 274 -7.14 7.37 2.02
CA THR A 274 -8.24 7.23 1.05
C THR A 274 -8.12 8.20 -0.12
N SER A 275 -8.80 7.91 -1.22
CA SER A 275 -8.88 8.81 -2.38
C SER A 275 -9.34 10.21 -1.96
N GLU A 276 -10.32 10.32 -1.06
CA GLU A 276 -10.85 11.58 -0.53
C GLU A 276 -9.80 12.33 0.29
N VAL A 277 -9.02 11.63 1.12
CA VAL A 277 -7.91 12.24 1.88
C VAL A 277 -6.84 12.78 0.92
N GLN A 278 -6.50 12.05 -0.14
CA GLN A 278 -5.53 12.51 -1.14
C GLN A 278 -6.05 13.73 -1.90
N LEU A 279 -7.32 13.73 -2.31
CA LEU A 279 -7.96 14.88 -2.98
C LEU A 279 -7.98 16.11 -2.07
N ASN A 280 -8.28 15.96 -0.78
CA ASN A 280 -8.20 17.05 0.20
C ASN A 280 -6.77 17.60 0.36
N ILE A 281 -5.75 16.73 0.35
CA ILE A 281 -4.35 17.18 0.39
C ILE A 281 -3.99 17.94 -0.89
N ILE A 282 -4.41 17.45 -2.05
CA ILE A 282 -4.19 18.11 -3.35
C ILE A 282 -4.85 19.49 -3.33
N ALA A 283 -6.14 19.56 -2.98
CA ALA A 283 -6.88 20.80 -2.94
C ALA A 283 -6.21 21.85 -2.04
N LYS A 284 -5.82 21.47 -0.82
CA LYS A 284 -5.30 22.40 0.19
C LYS A 284 -3.83 22.76 0.03
N ARG A 285 -2.99 21.80 -0.40
CA ARG A 285 -1.53 21.96 -0.38
C ARG A 285 -0.87 22.06 -1.74
N VAL A 286 -1.56 21.68 -2.81
CA VAL A 286 -1.05 21.74 -4.19
C VAL A 286 -1.74 22.88 -4.96
N LEU A 287 -3.05 22.99 -4.80
CA LEU A 287 -3.88 23.98 -5.52
C LEU A 287 -4.22 25.21 -4.67
N ASP A 288 -3.89 25.19 -3.38
CA ASP A 288 -4.17 26.28 -2.42
C ASP A 288 -5.64 26.77 -2.47
N LEU A 289 -6.56 25.83 -2.60
CA LEU A 289 -7.99 26.12 -2.64
C LEU A 289 -8.51 26.49 -1.25
N PRO A 290 -9.49 27.40 -1.15
CA PRO A 290 -10.11 27.80 0.12
C PRO A 290 -10.76 26.59 0.81
N GLN A 291 -10.77 26.66 2.17
CA GLN A 291 -11.37 25.61 3.02
C GLN A 291 -12.86 25.84 3.21
#